data_78bbd6d59e5e926af42065e5febfae2e
#
_entry.id   78bbd6d59e5e926af42065e5febfae2e
#
_cell.length_a   1.000
_cell.length_b   1.000
_cell.length_c   1.000
_cell.angle_alpha   90.00
_cell.angle_beta   90.00
_cell.angle_gamma   90.00
#
_symmetry.space_group_name_H-M   'P 1'
#
loop_
_entity.id
_entity.type
_entity.pdbx_description
1 polymer ?
#
loop_
_entity_poly.entity_id
_entity_poly.type
_entity_poly.pdbx_seq_one_letter_code
_entity_poly.pdbx_strand_id
1 'polypeptide(L)'
;VSPKRNIILLAALLLGLLIPFLIIYLNQLLYDKVRNRKDVERYAPDIPLLGEIPKLARGAEELIQKNDTSVLAESFRILRTNLQYIFASKKIETRGKTIFVTSTVKGEGKTFTSVNLALTLSNVGKKVILVGADIRNPQLHRFIDDFKNKKGVTDFLVSPELSVEELSHPSPFNPNLDVLFSGNIPPNPAELLLSERVEVLFNELKSLYDYVIVDTAPSMLVTDTLLINKYADITLYVIRADYTERRLLEFPVDSLEDGKLQSVSFVLNNVKMSNFG
;
A
#
# COMPACT_ATOMS: atom_id res chain seq x y z
N VAL A 1 -56.46 3.69 40.39
CA VAL A 1 -55.15 4.36 40.29
C VAL A 1 -55.08 4.99 38.92
N SER A 2 -55.24 6.34 38.80
CA SER A 2 -55.16 7.07 37.53
C SER A 2 -53.72 7.14 37.08
N PRO A 3 -53.41 6.77 35.84
CA PRO A 3 -52.05 6.88 35.32
C PRO A 3 -51.63 8.35 35.29
N LYS A 4 -50.51 8.68 35.95
CA LYS A 4 -49.98 10.06 36.00
C LYS A 4 -49.39 10.41 34.62
N ARG A 5 -50.20 11.07 33.78
CA ARG A 5 -49.89 11.42 32.37
C ARG A 5 -48.49 12.04 32.21
N ASN A 6 -48.10 12.94 33.14
CA ASN A 6 -46.78 13.59 33.06
C ASN A 6 -45.63 12.62 33.26
N ILE A 7 -45.81 11.59 34.10
CA ILE A 7 -44.78 10.56 34.35
C ILE A 7 -44.64 9.68 33.07
N ILE A 8 -45.75 9.32 32.45
CA ILE A 8 -45.75 8.54 31.21
C ILE A 8 -45.05 9.32 30.08
N LEU A 9 -45.36 10.61 29.94
CA LEU A 9 -44.73 11.47 28.91
C LEU A 9 -43.23 11.64 29.17
N LEU A 10 -42.83 11.83 30.44
CA LEU A 10 -41.41 11.93 30.81
C LEU A 10 -40.67 10.62 30.53
N ALA A 11 -41.25 9.49 30.92
CA ALA A 11 -40.68 8.17 30.64
C ALA A 11 -40.55 7.90 29.13
N ALA A 12 -41.58 8.25 28.36
CA ALA A 12 -41.53 8.11 26.91
C ALA A 12 -40.44 9.00 26.26
N LEU A 13 -40.27 10.23 26.76
CA LEU A 13 -39.18 11.14 26.30
C LEU A 13 -37.80 10.57 26.65
N LEU A 14 -37.62 10.12 27.87
CA LEU A 14 -36.33 9.52 28.31
C LEU A 14 -35.97 8.27 27.52
N LEU A 15 -36.93 7.35 27.32
CA LEU A 15 -36.71 6.16 26.50
C LEU A 15 -36.45 6.50 25.03
N GLY A 16 -37.18 7.49 24.51
CA GLY A 16 -37.01 7.97 23.13
C GLY A 16 -35.64 8.60 22.84
N LEU A 17 -34.97 9.15 23.86
CA LEU A 17 -33.60 9.65 23.80
C LEU A 17 -32.57 8.58 24.12
N LEU A 18 -32.82 7.73 25.07
CA LEU A 18 -31.89 6.72 25.58
C LEU A 18 -31.66 5.60 24.55
N ILE A 19 -32.69 5.14 23.84
CA ILE A 19 -32.57 4.07 22.88
C ILE A 19 -31.69 4.49 21.68
N PRO A 20 -31.90 5.62 20.98
CA PRO A 20 -31.00 6.07 19.93
C PRO A 20 -29.57 6.31 20.43
N PHE A 21 -29.42 6.91 21.61
CA PHE A 21 -28.12 7.11 22.24
C PHE A 21 -27.38 5.79 22.46
N LEU A 22 -28.06 4.79 23.02
CA LEU A 22 -27.50 3.47 23.26
C LEU A 22 -27.08 2.77 21.96
N ILE A 23 -27.92 2.86 20.92
CA ILE A 23 -27.61 2.29 19.61
C ILE A 23 -26.36 2.94 19.00
N ILE A 24 -26.26 4.27 19.03
CA ILE A 24 -25.09 5.01 18.52
C ILE A 24 -23.85 4.66 19.33
N TYR A 25 -23.97 4.62 20.66
CA TYR A 25 -22.88 4.29 21.58
C TYR A 25 -22.35 2.86 21.34
N LEU A 26 -23.25 1.88 21.24
CA LEU A 26 -22.89 0.49 20.95
C LEU A 26 -22.26 0.35 19.57
N ASN A 27 -22.80 1.00 18.56
CA ASN A 27 -22.20 0.99 17.21
C ASN A 27 -20.79 1.59 17.22
N GLN A 28 -20.56 2.65 18.00
CA GLN A 28 -19.23 3.27 18.10
C GLN A 28 -18.27 2.40 18.90
N LEU A 29 -18.74 1.71 19.94
CA LEU A 29 -17.96 0.79 20.77
C LEU A 29 -17.53 -0.46 19.98
N LEU A 30 -18.45 -0.99 19.16
CA LEU A 30 -18.23 -2.19 18.33
C LEU A 30 -17.44 -1.90 17.04
N TYR A 31 -17.18 -0.60 16.76
CA TYR A 31 -16.43 -0.25 15.55
C TYR A 31 -14.93 -0.43 15.77
N ASP A 32 -14.38 -1.46 15.16
CA ASP A 32 -13.00 -1.93 15.36
C ASP A 32 -12.03 -1.51 14.25
N LYS A 33 -12.50 -0.73 13.25
CA LYS A 33 -11.69 -0.37 12.08
C LYS A 33 -10.94 0.94 12.24
N VAL A 34 -9.81 1.04 11.57
CA VAL A 34 -9.02 2.28 11.44
C VAL A 34 -9.84 3.31 10.65
N ARG A 35 -9.91 4.56 11.13
CA ARG A 35 -10.64 5.65 10.45
C ARG A 35 -9.75 6.79 9.97
N ASN A 36 -8.75 7.13 10.77
CA ASN A 36 -7.94 8.32 10.57
C ASN A 36 -6.52 8.12 11.12
N ARG A 37 -5.68 9.15 10.93
CA ARG A 37 -4.30 9.22 11.44
C ARG A 37 -4.20 8.88 12.93
N LYS A 38 -5.07 9.44 13.77
CA LYS A 38 -5.02 9.25 15.24
C LYS A 38 -5.20 7.79 15.65
N ASP A 39 -6.02 7.04 14.90
CA ASP A 39 -6.16 5.60 15.15
C ASP A 39 -4.83 4.88 14.87
N VAL A 40 -4.15 5.19 13.77
CA VAL A 40 -2.85 4.57 13.42
C VAL A 40 -1.80 4.90 14.47
N GLU A 41 -1.63 6.18 14.82
CA GLU A 41 -0.65 6.65 15.81
C GLU A 41 -0.90 6.08 17.21
N ARG A 42 -2.16 5.79 17.55
CA ARG A 42 -2.53 5.20 18.85
C ARG A 42 -2.17 3.71 18.94
N TYR A 43 -2.38 2.95 17.86
CA TYR A 43 -2.19 1.49 17.85
C TYR A 43 -0.81 1.06 17.38
N ALA A 44 -0.08 1.92 16.68
CA ALA A 44 1.28 1.66 16.22
C ALA A 44 2.13 2.95 16.25
N PRO A 45 2.43 3.51 17.45
CA PRO A 45 3.09 4.80 17.61
C PRO A 45 4.51 4.83 17.08
N ASP A 46 5.19 3.70 17.02
CA ASP A 46 6.60 3.57 16.64
C ASP A 46 6.82 3.52 15.12
N ILE A 47 5.74 3.35 14.36
CA ILE A 47 5.80 3.32 12.88
C ILE A 47 5.25 4.62 12.31
N PRO A 48 6.06 5.41 11.58
CA PRO A 48 5.63 6.69 11.04
C PRO A 48 4.55 6.53 9.96
N LEU A 49 3.52 7.39 9.99
CA LEU A 49 2.53 7.54 8.93
C LEU A 49 3.01 8.61 7.94
N LEU A 50 3.42 8.20 6.74
CA LEU A 50 4.02 9.08 5.74
C LEU A 50 3.01 9.83 4.88
N GLY A 51 1.79 9.32 4.76
CA GLY A 51 0.78 9.97 3.92
C GLY A 51 -0.61 9.40 4.10
N GLU A 52 -1.58 10.22 3.72
CA GLU A 52 -2.98 9.88 3.67
C GLU A 52 -3.44 10.02 2.22
N ILE A 53 -4.13 9.01 1.70
CA ILE A 53 -4.65 8.98 0.33
C ILE A 53 -6.17 9.14 0.41
N PRO A 54 -6.77 10.12 -0.30
CA PRO A 54 -8.18 10.40 -0.20
C PRO A 54 -9.03 9.28 -0.78
N LYS A 55 -10.23 9.14 -0.24
CA LYS A 55 -11.27 8.32 -0.84
C LYS A 55 -11.71 8.96 -2.15
N LEU A 56 -11.55 8.23 -3.24
CA LEU A 56 -12.00 8.68 -4.54
C LEU A 56 -13.53 8.63 -4.67
N ALA A 57 -14.10 9.61 -5.34
CA ALA A 57 -15.49 9.58 -5.75
C ALA A 57 -15.72 8.45 -6.77
N ARG A 58 -16.94 7.96 -6.86
CA ARG A 58 -17.28 6.91 -7.83
C ARG A 58 -17.10 7.44 -9.27
N GLY A 59 -16.28 6.75 -10.05
CA GLY A 59 -15.96 7.16 -11.43
C GLY A 59 -14.89 8.24 -11.56
N ALA A 60 -14.23 8.63 -10.45
CA ALA A 60 -13.07 9.51 -10.52
C ALA A 60 -11.88 8.77 -11.15
N GLU A 61 -10.98 9.55 -11.74
CA GLU A 61 -9.73 9.01 -12.29
C GLU A 61 -8.84 8.44 -11.18
N GLU A 62 -8.37 7.21 -11.39
CA GLU A 62 -7.58 6.47 -10.40
C GLU A 62 -6.07 6.67 -10.58
N LEU A 63 -5.62 7.19 -11.73
CA LEU A 63 -4.21 7.36 -12.06
C LEU A 63 -3.81 8.83 -12.15
N ILE A 64 -2.70 9.17 -11.52
CA ILE A 64 -2.14 10.53 -11.51
C ILE A 64 -1.54 10.85 -12.87
N GLN A 65 -2.05 11.90 -13.51
CA GLN A 65 -1.57 12.42 -14.78
C GLN A 65 -0.41 13.39 -14.61
N LYS A 66 0.28 13.68 -15.72
CA LYS A 66 1.30 14.74 -15.74
C LYS A 66 0.62 16.11 -15.51
N ASN A 67 1.16 16.90 -14.58
CA ASN A 67 0.60 18.21 -14.16
C ASN A 67 -0.78 18.14 -13.47
N ASP A 68 -1.18 16.97 -12.95
CA ASP A 68 -2.40 16.81 -12.17
C ASP A 68 -2.34 17.66 -10.89
N THR A 69 -3.42 18.43 -10.63
CA THR A 69 -3.59 19.29 -9.44
C THR A 69 -4.65 18.76 -8.47
N SER A 70 -5.12 17.54 -8.68
CA SER A 70 -6.11 16.88 -7.82
C SER A 70 -5.58 16.67 -6.39
N VAL A 71 -6.52 16.49 -5.46
CA VAL A 71 -6.17 16.13 -4.08
C VAL A 71 -5.40 14.80 -4.03
N LEU A 72 -5.72 13.87 -4.94
CA LEU A 72 -4.99 12.62 -5.09
C LEU A 72 -3.51 12.87 -5.44
N ALA A 73 -3.26 13.67 -6.47
CA ALA A 73 -1.90 14.00 -6.89
C ALA A 73 -1.11 14.70 -5.78
N GLU A 74 -1.76 15.62 -5.04
CA GLU A 74 -1.11 16.31 -3.92
C GLU A 74 -0.76 15.36 -2.78
N SER A 75 -1.64 14.42 -2.45
CA SER A 75 -1.38 13.39 -1.44
C SER A 75 -0.15 12.53 -1.77
N PHE A 76 0.04 12.19 -3.03
CA PHE A 76 1.23 11.45 -3.46
C PHE A 76 2.50 12.33 -3.55
N ARG A 77 2.37 13.64 -3.81
CA ARG A 77 3.51 14.58 -3.69
C ARG A 77 3.98 14.68 -2.24
N ILE A 78 3.06 14.75 -1.28
CA ILE A 78 3.37 14.74 0.15
C ILE A 78 4.05 13.41 0.51
N LEU A 79 3.49 12.27 0.09
CA LEU A 79 4.09 10.96 0.32
C LEU A 79 5.53 10.88 -0.24
N ARG A 80 5.75 11.32 -1.48
CA ARG A 80 7.08 11.40 -2.09
C ARG A 80 8.05 12.24 -1.27
N THR A 81 7.61 13.43 -0.82
CA THR A 81 8.45 14.33 -0.02
C THR A 81 8.84 13.68 1.30
N ASN A 82 7.90 13.04 1.99
CA ASN A 82 8.16 12.34 3.25
C ASN A 82 9.10 11.13 3.05
N LEU A 83 8.96 10.40 1.94
CA LEU A 83 9.92 9.35 1.57
C LEU A 83 11.33 9.90 1.38
N GLN A 84 11.48 11.07 0.73
CA GLN A 84 12.80 11.70 0.56
C GLN A 84 13.44 12.05 1.91
N TYR A 85 12.66 12.52 2.89
CA TYR A 85 13.16 12.76 4.25
C TYR A 85 13.62 11.47 4.92
N ILE A 86 12.87 10.36 4.77
CA ILE A 86 13.30 9.07 5.33
C ILE A 86 14.60 8.58 4.68
N PHE A 87 14.72 8.66 3.34
CA PHE A 87 15.95 8.29 2.65
C PHE A 87 17.14 9.12 3.12
N ALA A 88 16.97 10.45 3.26
CA ALA A 88 18.00 11.36 3.74
C ALA A 88 18.40 11.03 5.19
N SER A 89 17.45 10.81 6.08
CA SER A 89 17.70 10.48 7.50
C SER A 89 18.47 9.18 7.67
N LYS A 90 18.19 8.19 6.82
CA LYS A 90 18.88 6.89 6.81
C LYS A 90 20.18 6.87 6.01
N LYS A 91 20.56 8.00 5.41
CA LYS A 91 21.74 8.13 4.54
C LYS A 91 21.75 7.13 3.39
N ILE A 92 20.57 6.82 2.85
CA ILE A 92 20.43 5.93 1.68
C ILE A 92 20.71 6.79 0.44
N GLU A 93 21.97 6.89 0.06
CA GLU A 93 22.43 7.68 -1.09
C GLU A 93 22.59 6.84 -2.35
N THR A 94 22.42 5.52 -2.24
CA THR A 94 22.58 4.59 -3.37
C THR A 94 21.54 4.85 -4.45
N ARG A 95 21.94 4.64 -5.71
CA ARG A 95 21.02 4.55 -6.84
C ARG A 95 20.13 3.31 -6.65
N GLY A 96 18.93 3.34 -7.23
CA GLY A 96 18.02 2.20 -7.17
C GLY A 96 17.33 2.04 -5.81
N LYS A 97 16.84 3.14 -5.24
CA LYS A 97 16.08 3.13 -3.98
C LYS A 97 14.87 2.21 -4.10
N THR A 98 14.87 1.14 -3.31
CA THR A 98 13.87 0.08 -3.40
C THR A 98 12.77 0.27 -2.35
N ILE A 99 11.55 0.50 -2.83
CA ILE A 99 10.37 0.72 -2.00
C ILE A 99 9.41 -0.45 -2.20
N PHE A 100 9.26 -1.27 -1.16
CA PHE A 100 8.26 -2.33 -1.15
C PHE A 100 6.91 -1.76 -0.72
N VAL A 101 5.86 -2.12 -1.43
CA VAL A 101 4.49 -1.73 -1.07
C VAL A 101 3.70 -3.00 -0.76
N THR A 102 3.29 -3.13 0.48
CA THR A 102 2.52 -4.28 0.98
C THR A 102 1.32 -3.83 1.81
N SER A 103 0.57 -4.78 2.33
CA SER A 103 -0.57 -4.54 3.21
C SER A 103 -0.84 -5.76 4.08
N THR A 104 -1.72 -5.64 5.09
CA THR A 104 -2.08 -6.78 5.95
C THR A 104 -2.91 -7.79 5.20
N VAL A 105 -3.98 -7.31 4.55
CA VAL A 105 -4.97 -8.14 3.84
C VAL A 105 -5.22 -7.63 2.41
N LYS A 106 -5.92 -8.45 1.63
CA LYS A 106 -6.31 -8.06 0.27
C LYS A 106 -7.30 -6.89 0.29
N GLY A 107 -7.20 -5.98 -0.68
CA GLY A 107 -8.18 -4.90 -0.87
C GLY A 107 -7.83 -3.59 -0.15
N GLU A 108 -6.67 -3.48 0.51
CA GLU A 108 -6.23 -2.25 1.19
C GLU A 108 -5.68 -1.18 0.24
N GLY A 109 -5.35 -1.54 -1.02
CA GLY A 109 -4.96 -0.58 -2.05
C GLY A 109 -3.46 -0.53 -2.34
N LYS A 110 -2.71 -1.60 -2.03
CA LYS A 110 -1.27 -1.68 -2.29
C LYS A 110 -0.91 -1.40 -3.76
N THR A 111 -1.53 -2.11 -4.71
CA THR A 111 -1.25 -1.92 -6.14
C THR A 111 -1.61 -0.51 -6.63
N PHE A 112 -2.74 0.04 -6.18
CA PHE A 112 -3.12 1.43 -6.44
C PHE A 112 -2.05 2.42 -5.93
N THR A 113 -1.54 2.19 -4.72
CA THR A 113 -0.48 3.00 -4.12
C THR A 113 0.84 2.85 -4.88
N SER A 114 1.20 1.63 -5.27
CA SER A 114 2.42 1.33 -6.05
C SER A 114 2.44 2.05 -7.39
N VAL A 115 1.36 1.93 -8.16
CA VAL A 115 1.23 2.56 -9.50
C VAL A 115 1.30 4.08 -9.38
N ASN A 116 0.52 4.70 -8.49
CA ASN A 116 0.48 6.15 -8.35
C ASN A 116 1.78 6.74 -7.76
N LEU A 117 2.47 6.01 -6.90
CA LEU A 117 3.79 6.42 -6.41
C LEU A 117 4.82 6.38 -7.55
N ALA A 118 4.81 5.32 -8.37
CA ALA A 118 5.68 5.20 -9.54
C ALA A 118 5.44 6.34 -10.55
N LEU A 119 4.17 6.66 -10.84
CA LEU A 119 3.80 7.81 -11.68
C LEU A 119 4.26 9.14 -11.08
N THR A 120 4.11 9.34 -9.78
CA THR A 120 4.51 10.58 -9.10
C THR A 120 6.03 10.79 -9.14
N LEU A 121 6.82 9.71 -9.02
CA LEU A 121 8.28 9.76 -9.11
C LEU A 121 8.75 9.98 -10.57
N SER A 122 8.14 9.29 -11.53
CA SER A 122 8.49 9.43 -12.95
C SER A 122 8.10 10.81 -13.52
N ASN A 123 7.01 11.42 -13.01
CA ASN A 123 6.56 12.76 -13.41
C ASN A 123 7.57 13.88 -13.04
N VAL A 124 8.49 13.63 -12.12
CA VAL A 124 9.59 14.56 -11.80
C VAL A 124 10.92 14.16 -12.43
N GLY A 125 10.87 13.34 -13.49
CA GLY A 125 12.03 12.97 -14.30
C GLY A 125 12.92 11.88 -13.70
N LYS A 126 12.48 11.14 -12.68
CA LYS A 126 13.21 9.98 -12.16
C LYS A 126 12.98 8.76 -13.03
N LYS A 127 14.02 7.98 -13.27
CA LYS A 127 13.92 6.69 -13.96
C LYS A 127 13.40 5.65 -12.97
N VAL A 128 12.16 5.21 -13.17
CA VAL A 128 11.42 4.36 -12.24
C VAL A 128 11.05 3.04 -12.88
N ILE A 129 11.14 1.95 -12.12
CA ILE A 129 10.52 0.68 -12.50
C ILE A 129 9.49 0.26 -11.47
N LEU A 130 8.32 -0.18 -11.96
CA LEU A 130 7.26 -0.79 -11.17
C LEU A 130 7.30 -2.30 -11.36
N VAL A 131 7.57 -3.03 -10.29
CA VAL A 131 7.75 -4.48 -10.29
C VAL A 131 6.55 -5.17 -9.67
N GLY A 132 5.91 -6.07 -10.40
CA GLY A 132 4.84 -6.94 -9.90
C GLY A 132 5.40 -8.17 -9.20
N ALA A 133 5.60 -8.09 -7.89
CA ALA A 133 6.08 -9.20 -7.06
C ALA A 133 4.97 -9.99 -6.34
N ASP A 134 3.70 -9.65 -6.54
CA ASP A 134 2.56 -10.50 -6.18
C ASP A 134 2.39 -11.57 -7.26
N ILE A 135 3.24 -12.62 -7.20
CA ILE A 135 3.27 -13.71 -8.18
C ILE A 135 2.16 -14.75 -7.99
N ARG A 136 1.36 -14.62 -6.92
CA ARG A 136 0.19 -15.49 -6.67
C ARG A 136 -1.11 -14.90 -7.23
N ASN A 137 -1.26 -13.58 -7.12
CA ASN A 137 -2.48 -12.89 -7.55
C ASN A 137 -2.13 -11.53 -8.19
N PRO A 138 -1.47 -11.53 -9.35
CA PRO A 138 -1.04 -10.32 -10.04
C PRO A 138 -2.21 -9.36 -10.27
N GLN A 139 -2.03 -8.07 -9.98
CA GLN A 139 -3.08 -7.05 -10.13
C GLN A 139 -2.66 -5.87 -11.01
N LEU A 140 -1.39 -5.74 -11.40
CA LEU A 140 -0.89 -4.62 -12.20
C LEU A 140 -1.61 -4.49 -13.55
N HIS A 141 -2.03 -5.61 -14.14
CA HIS A 141 -2.78 -5.63 -15.40
C HIS A 141 -4.12 -4.87 -15.34
N ARG A 142 -4.65 -4.57 -14.14
CA ARG A 142 -5.88 -3.77 -13.97
C ARG A 142 -5.67 -2.29 -14.27
N PHE A 143 -4.45 -1.82 -14.14
CA PHE A 143 -4.06 -0.42 -14.35
C PHE A 143 -3.33 -0.20 -15.67
N ILE A 144 -2.73 -1.26 -16.22
CA ILE A 144 -1.91 -1.18 -17.41
C ILE A 144 -2.42 -2.26 -18.37
N ASP A 145 -3.30 -1.86 -19.29
CA ASP A 145 -3.88 -2.73 -20.31
C ASP A 145 -2.82 -3.22 -21.32
N ASP A 146 -3.12 -4.30 -22.08
CA ASP A 146 -2.27 -4.92 -23.11
C ASP A 146 -1.15 -5.88 -22.66
N PHE A 147 -1.06 -6.21 -21.36
CA PHE A 147 0.05 -7.01 -20.86
C PHE A 147 -0.33 -8.38 -20.27
N LYS A 148 -1.52 -8.91 -20.59
CA LYS A 148 -1.88 -10.29 -20.24
C LYS A 148 -0.92 -11.27 -20.94
N ASN A 149 -0.35 -12.20 -20.17
CA ASN A 149 0.58 -13.26 -20.63
C ASN A 149 1.99 -12.78 -21.03
N LYS A 150 2.44 -11.60 -20.62
CA LYS A 150 3.84 -11.22 -20.81
C LYS A 150 4.73 -11.89 -19.78
N LYS A 151 5.95 -12.22 -20.21
CA LYS A 151 7.03 -12.67 -19.33
C LYS A 151 7.34 -11.61 -18.30
N GLY A 152 7.83 -12.01 -17.13
CA GLY A 152 8.12 -11.10 -16.03
C GLY A 152 9.02 -11.70 -14.96
N VAL A 153 8.76 -11.32 -13.70
CA VAL A 153 9.56 -11.74 -12.55
C VAL A 153 9.76 -13.25 -12.49
N THR A 154 8.68 -14.03 -12.61
CA THR A 154 8.76 -15.50 -12.54
C THR A 154 9.59 -16.08 -13.67
N ASP A 155 9.50 -15.54 -14.89
CA ASP A 155 10.30 -15.98 -16.03
C ASP A 155 11.79 -15.64 -15.82
N PHE A 156 12.12 -14.47 -15.28
CA PHE A 156 13.49 -14.10 -14.90
C PHE A 156 14.08 -15.08 -13.88
N LEU A 157 13.28 -15.45 -12.88
CA LEU A 157 13.75 -16.31 -11.80
C LEU A 157 14.02 -17.75 -12.24
N VAL A 158 13.33 -18.26 -13.27
CA VAL A 158 13.53 -19.63 -13.79
C VAL A 158 14.50 -19.71 -14.95
N SER A 159 14.78 -18.61 -15.67
CA SER A 159 15.61 -18.57 -16.87
C SER A 159 16.83 -17.69 -16.68
N PRO A 160 18.04 -18.29 -16.47
CA PRO A 160 19.26 -17.53 -16.22
C PRO A 160 19.69 -16.60 -17.33
N GLU A 161 19.28 -16.88 -18.57
CA GLU A 161 19.61 -16.13 -19.78
C GLU A 161 18.83 -14.82 -19.92
N LEU A 162 17.70 -14.67 -19.23
CA LEU A 162 16.86 -13.47 -19.32
C LEU A 162 17.39 -12.34 -18.44
N SER A 163 17.37 -11.11 -18.99
CA SER A 163 17.73 -9.87 -18.31
C SER A 163 16.51 -9.05 -17.93
N VAL A 164 16.67 -8.12 -16.98
CA VAL A 164 15.63 -7.16 -16.61
C VAL A 164 15.25 -6.28 -17.80
N GLU A 165 16.21 -5.87 -18.62
CA GLU A 165 15.97 -5.00 -19.78
C GLU A 165 15.07 -5.67 -20.82
N GLU A 166 15.23 -6.97 -21.06
CA GLU A 166 14.41 -7.73 -22.01
C GLU A 166 12.96 -7.94 -21.52
N LEU A 167 12.76 -7.97 -20.19
CA LEU A 167 11.46 -8.23 -19.57
C LEU A 167 10.72 -6.97 -19.14
N SER A 168 11.41 -5.83 -19.13
CA SER A 168 10.82 -4.53 -18.78
C SER A 168 10.07 -3.93 -19.98
N HIS A 169 8.92 -3.36 -19.69
CA HIS A 169 8.06 -2.74 -20.70
C HIS A 169 7.85 -1.26 -20.37
N PRO A 170 8.04 -0.35 -21.37
CA PRO A 170 7.71 1.07 -21.18
C PRO A 170 6.24 1.25 -20.80
N SER A 171 5.98 2.09 -19.77
CA SER A 171 4.62 2.44 -19.40
C SER A 171 3.98 3.36 -20.45
N PRO A 172 2.69 3.18 -20.78
CA PRO A 172 1.98 4.08 -21.68
C PRO A 172 1.74 5.47 -21.07
N PHE A 173 1.91 5.62 -19.76
CA PHE A 173 1.58 6.86 -19.03
C PHE A 173 2.76 7.82 -18.88
N ASN A 174 4.00 7.31 -18.88
CA ASN A 174 5.19 8.15 -18.68
C ASN A 174 6.45 7.48 -19.25
N PRO A 175 7.25 8.19 -20.06
CA PRO A 175 8.46 7.63 -20.69
C PRO A 175 9.59 7.31 -19.69
N ASN A 176 9.52 7.82 -18.45
CA ASN A 176 10.48 7.52 -17.38
C ASN A 176 10.01 6.37 -16.47
N LEU A 177 8.91 5.71 -16.81
CA LEU A 177 8.36 4.59 -16.06
C LEU A 177 8.37 3.33 -16.90
N ASP A 178 9.10 2.31 -16.44
CA ASP A 178 9.02 0.97 -16.96
C ASP A 178 8.25 0.06 -16.00
N VAL A 179 7.72 -1.05 -16.50
CA VAL A 179 6.97 -2.04 -15.74
C VAL A 179 7.55 -3.42 -15.99
N LEU A 180 7.87 -4.12 -14.91
CA LEU A 180 8.21 -5.53 -14.90
C LEU A 180 7.04 -6.31 -14.28
N PHE A 181 6.29 -7.02 -15.11
CA PHE A 181 5.14 -7.81 -14.65
C PHE A 181 5.55 -9.03 -13.84
N SER A 182 4.58 -9.65 -13.17
CA SER A 182 4.83 -10.85 -12.36
C SER A 182 5.21 -12.08 -13.20
N GLY A 183 4.78 -12.11 -14.47
CA GLY A 183 4.88 -13.31 -15.30
C GLY A 183 3.79 -14.34 -15.01
N ASN A 184 4.02 -15.59 -15.39
CA ASN A 184 3.11 -16.69 -15.15
C ASN A 184 3.08 -17.09 -13.66
N ILE A 185 1.91 -17.49 -13.16
CA ILE A 185 1.76 -17.96 -11.77
C ILE A 185 2.50 -19.30 -11.62
N PRO A 186 3.55 -19.38 -10.79
CA PRO A 186 4.32 -20.60 -10.63
C PRO A 186 3.60 -21.59 -9.67
N PRO A 187 3.86 -22.89 -9.77
CA PRO A 187 3.29 -23.89 -8.86
C PRO A 187 3.86 -23.80 -7.43
N ASN A 188 5.09 -23.28 -7.29
CA ASN A 188 5.85 -23.18 -6.03
C ASN A 188 6.38 -21.76 -5.78
N PRO A 189 5.52 -20.77 -5.54
CA PRO A 189 5.92 -19.36 -5.43
C PRO A 189 7.00 -19.09 -4.37
N ALA A 190 6.86 -19.66 -3.17
CA ALA A 190 7.77 -19.41 -2.06
C ALA A 190 9.20 -19.93 -2.34
N GLU A 191 9.34 -21.11 -2.93
CA GLU A 191 10.64 -21.68 -3.30
C GLU A 191 11.33 -20.83 -4.37
N LEU A 192 10.56 -20.36 -5.35
CA LEU A 192 11.06 -19.50 -6.41
C LEU A 192 11.62 -18.18 -5.84
N LEU A 193 10.94 -17.58 -4.87
CA LEU A 193 11.37 -16.36 -4.18
C LEU A 193 12.54 -16.55 -3.22
N LEU A 194 12.89 -17.79 -2.87
CA LEU A 194 14.08 -18.12 -2.11
C LEU A 194 15.33 -18.36 -2.97
N SER A 195 15.19 -18.41 -4.29
CA SER A 195 16.30 -18.65 -5.21
C SER A 195 17.33 -17.51 -5.17
N GLU A 196 18.60 -17.83 -5.46
CA GLU A 196 19.68 -16.84 -5.57
C GLU A 196 19.43 -15.82 -6.71
N ARG A 197 18.61 -16.18 -7.69
CA ARG A 197 18.21 -15.29 -8.80
C ARG A 197 17.45 -14.05 -8.33
N VAL A 198 16.81 -14.08 -7.16
CA VAL A 198 16.15 -12.90 -6.57
C VAL A 198 17.16 -11.80 -6.25
N GLU A 199 18.33 -12.16 -5.71
CA GLU A 199 19.39 -11.19 -5.44
C GLU A 199 19.92 -10.58 -6.74
N VAL A 200 20.12 -11.39 -7.77
CA VAL A 200 20.54 -10.93 -9.11
C VAL A 200 19.50 -9.94 -9.67
N LEU A 201 18.21 -10.27 -9.56
CA LEU A 201 17.12 -9.39 -9.99
C LEU A 201 17.20 -8.01 -9.33
N PHE A 202 17.27 -7.96 -7.99
CA PHE A 202 17.30 -6.67 -7.29
C PHE A 202 18.58 -5.88 -7.53
N ASN A 203 19.73 -6.54 -7.69
CA ASN A 203 20.98 -5.89 -8.03
C ASN A 203 20.92 -5.27 -9.45
N GLU A 204 20.36 -5.97 -10.42
CA GLU A 204 20.17 -5.47 -11.77
C GLU A 204 19.18 -4.31 -11.81
N LEU A 205 18.04 -4.42 -11.13
CA LEU A 205 17.05 -3.34 -11.00
C LEU A 205 17.67 -2.08 -10.39
N LYS A 206 18.41 -2.21 -9.28
CA LYS A 206 19.08 -1.09 -8.60
C LYS A 206 20.13 -0.39 -9.47
N SER A 207 20.78 -1.12 -10.39
CA SER A 207 21.78 -0.55 -11.28
C SER A 207 21.16 0.28 -12.42
N LEU A 208 19.96 -0.08 -12.86
CA LEU A 208 19.31 0.49 -14.06
C LEU A 208 18.40 1.68 -13.75
N TYR A 209 17.82 1.74 -12.54
CA TYR A 209 16.76 2.69 -12.16
C TYR A 209 17.15 3.56 -10.96
N ASP A 210 16.53 4.74 -10.85
CA ASP A 210 16.65 5.60 -9.66
C ASP A 210 15.77 5.11 -8.53
N TYR A 211 14.58 4.56 -8.86
CA TYR A 211 13.61 3.98 -7.93
C TYR A 211 13.07 2.66 -8.45
N VAL A 212 12.99 1.69 -7.55
CA VAL A 212 12.39 0.38 -7.76
C VAL A 212 11.17 0.28 -6.84
N ILE A 213 9.97 0.33 -7.42
CA ILE A 213 8.71 0.20 -6.67
C ILE A 213 8.23 -1.24 -6.81
N VAL A 214 8.09 -1.96 -5.70
CA VAL A 214 7.77 -3.39 -5.69
C VAL A 214 6.37 -3.58 -5.12
N ASP A 215 5.38 -3.89 -5.98
CA ASP A 215 4.02 -4.26 -5.58
C ASP A 215 4.01 -5.73 -5.15
N THR A 216 3.80 -5.97 -3.85
CA THR A 216 3.92 -7.31 -3.25
C THR A 216 2.58 -7.91 -2.82
N ALA A 217 2.58 -9.18 -2.44
CA ALA A 217 1.42 -9.83 -1.83
C ALA A 217 1.12 -9.28 -0.43
N PRO A 218 -0.13 -9.43 0.08
CA PRO A 218 -0.45 -9.10 1.47
C PRO A 218 0.37 -9.94 2.45
N SER A 219 1.12 -9.28 3.35
CA SER A 219 2.17 -9.92 4.16
C SER A 219 1.66 -10.86 5.26
N MET A 220 0.41 -10.69 5.72
CA MET A 220 -0.19 -11.57 6.72
C MET A 220 -0.74 -12.86 6.11
N LEU A 221 -1.13 -12.83 4.82
CA LEU A 221 -1.77 -13.96 4.16
C LEU A 221 -0.75 -14.96 3.58
N VAL A 222 0.41 -14.46 3.17
CA VAL A 222 1.47 -15.25 2.55
C VAL A 222 2.85 -14.75 2.95
N THR A 223 3.81 -15.65 3.04
CA THR A 223 5.20 -15.34 3.44
C THR A 223 6.01 -14.68 2.33
N ASP A 224 5.52 -14.65 1.11
CA ASP A 224 6.23 -14.22 -0.09
C ASP A 224 6.90 -12.84 0.07
N THR A 225 6.16 -11.87 0.59
CA THR A 225 6.68 -10.52 0.86
C THR A 225 7.81 -10.54 1.90
N LEU A 226 7.65 -11.35 2.95
CA LEU A 226 8.64 -11.44 4.03
C LEU A 226 9.95 -12.06 3.52
N LEU A 227 9.89 -13.03 2.60
CA LEU A 227 11.06 -13.70 2.02
C LEU A 227 11.97 -12.75 1.24
N ILE A 228 11.36 -11.79 0.53
CA ILE A 228 12.09 -10.85 -0.33
C ILE A 228 12.30 -9.47 0.31
N ASN A 229 11.69 -9.19 1.46
CA ASN A 229 11.73 -7.85 2.08
C ASN A 229 13.14 -7.40 2.49
N LYS A 230 14.08 -8.32 2.65
CA LYS A 230 15.50 -8.01 2.91
C LYS A 230 16.16 -7.13 1.82
N TYR A 231 15.57 -7.05 0.63
CA TYR A 231 16.03 -6.20 -0.47
C TYR A 231 15.40 -4.79 -0.44
N ALA A 232 14.44 -4.55 0.46
CA ALA A 232 13.79 -3.26 0.62
C ALA A 232 14.66 -2.24 1.37
N ASP A 233 14.74 -1.03 0.88
CA ASP A 233 15.28 0.11 1.64
C ASP A 233 14.20 0.71 2.56
N ILE A 234 12.94 0.68 2.11
CA ILE A 234 11.74 1.09 2.86
C ILE A 234 10.58 0.17 2.49
N THR A 235 9.77 -0.18 3.48
CA THR A 235 8.49 -0.86 3.30
C THR A 235 7.34 0.09 3.57
N LEU A 236 6.59 0.46 2.53
CA LEU A 236 5.31 1.16 2.66
C LEU A 236 4.20 0.17 2.96
N TYR A 237 3.67 0.26 4.15
CA TYR A 237 2.61 -0.61 4.62
C TYR A 237 1.26 0.10 4.49
N VAL A 238 0.45 -0.36 3.54
CA VAL A 238 -0.83 0.28 3.20
C VAL A 238 -1.92 -0.22 4.12
N ILE A 239 -2.57 0.71 4.80
CA ILE A 239 -3.75 0.51 5.66
C ILE A 239 -4.93 1.19 4.97
N ARG A 240 -6.12 0.63 5.07
CA ARG A 240 -7.31 1.22 4.46
C ARG A 240 -8.31 1.69 5.51
N ALA A 241 -8.65 2.97 5.47
CA ALA A 241 -9.66 3.56 6.34
C ALA A 241 -11.05 2.91 6.12
N ASP A 242 -11.79 2.72 7.21
CA ASP A 242 -13.10 2.05 7.27
C ASP A 242 -13.07 0.57 6.80
N TYR A 243 -11.88 -0.04 6.71
CA TYR A 243 -11.72 -1.42 6.22
C TYR A 243 -10.79 -2.26 7.09
N THR A 244 -9.55 -1.80 7.33
CA THR A 244 -8.55 -2.50 8.15
C THR A 244 -8.96 -2.49 9.62
N GLU A 245 -8.99 -3.63 10.27
CA GLU A 245 -9.23 -3.74 11.71
C GLU A 245 -8.01 -3.22 12.49
N ARG A 246 -8.26 -2.49 13.59
CA ARG A 246 -7.20 -1.89 14.42
C ARG A 246 -6.21 -2.91 14.94
N ARG A 247 -6.70 -4.10 15.36
CA ARG A 247 -5.85 -5.20 15.85
C ARG A 247 -4.84 -5.70 14.81
N LEU A 248 -5.13 -5.52 13.51
CA LEU A 248 -4.22 -5.94 12.45
C LEU A 248 -2.98 -5.04 12.32
N LEU A 249 -2.96 -3.88 13.00
CA LEU A 249 -1.78 -3.01 13.07
C LEU A 249 -0.66 -3.60 13.93
N GLU A 250 -0.95 -4.59 14.78
CA GLU A 250 0.06 -5.32 15.55
C GLU A 250 0.99 -6.12 14.62
N PHE A 251 0.47 -6.69 13.54
CA PHE A 251 1.25 -7.54 12.64
C PHE A 251 2.47 -6.83 12.00
N PRO A 252 2.37 -5.63 11.40
CA PRO A 252 3.56 -4.92 10.91
C PRO A 252 4.51 -4.47 12.03
N VAL A 253 4.02 -4.19 13.24
CA VAL A 253 4.86 -3.87 14.40
C VAL A 253 5.70 -5.09 14.77
N ASP A 254 5.06 -6.23 15.03
CA ASP A 254 5.74 -7.49 15.36
C ASP A 254 6.72 -7.92 14.26
N SER A 255 6.30 -7.76 12.98
CA SER A 255 7.16 -8.12 11.85
C SER A 255 8.39 -7.22 11.72
N LEU A 256 8.29 -5.95 12.13
CA LEU A 256 9.44 -5.03 12.18
C LEU A 256 10.37 -5.41 13.34
N GLU A 257 9.83 -5.68 14.52
CA GLU A 257 10.59 -6.09 15.71
C GLU A 257 11.32 -7.42 15.49
N ASP A 258 10.66 -8.37 14.83
CA ASP A 258 11.24 -9.66 14.45
C ASP A 258 12.28 -9.56 13.31
N GLY A 259 12.48 -8.37 12.71
CA GLY A 259 13.38 -8.17 11.57
C GLY A 259 12.88 -8.80 10.25
N LYS A 260 11.61 -9.21 10.18
CA LYS A 260 10.98 -9.80 8.98
C LYS A 260 10.63 -8.75 7.93
N LEU A 261 10.31 -7.53 8.38
CA LEU A 261 10.08 -6.35 7.52
C LEU A 261 11.15 -5.29 7.81
N GLN A 262 11.63 -4.64 6.75
CA GLN A 262 12.64 -3.59 6.85
C GLN A 262 11.99 -2.21 6.78
N SER A 263 12.37 -1.31 7.73
CA SER A 263 12.06 0.14 7.62
C SER A 263 10.59 0.43 7.33
N VAL A 264 9.67 -0.16 8.10
CA VAL A 264 8.22 -0.01 7.88
C VAL A 264 7.77 1.44 8.08
N SER A 265 6.91 1.91 7.19
CA SER A 265 6.20 3.18 7.30
C SER A 265 4.78 3.02 6.77
N PHE A 266 3.80 3.62 7.43
CA PHE A 266 2.40 3.49 7.04
C PHE A 266 1.98 4.49 5.96
N VAL A 267 1.03 4.06 5.14
CA VAL A 267 0.22 4.91 4.25
C VAL A 267 -1.25 4.58 4.52
N LEU A 268 -2.04 5.58 4.91
CA LEU A 268 -3.47 5.41 5.16
C LEU A 268 -4.26 5.73 3.91
N ASN A 269 -4.84 4.73 3.29
CA ASN A 269 -5.62 4.82 2.05
C ASN A 269 -7.12 4.99 2.31
N ASN A 270 -7.85 5.54 1.34
CA ASN A 270 -9.30 5.67 1.33
C ASN A 270 -9.83 6.57 2.47
N VAL A 271 -9.09 7.61 2.84
CA VAL A 271 -9.48 8.56 3.90
C VAL A 271 -10.61 9.47 3.41
N LYS A 272 -11.70 9.58 4.17
CA LYS A 272 -12.76 10.57 3.88
C LYS A 272 -12.22 11.98 4.07
N MET A 273 -12.63 12.92 3.21
CA MET A 273 -12.18 14.32 3.30
C MET A 273 -12.47 14.97 4.67
N SER A 274 -13.54 14.54 5.35
CA SER A 274 -13.84 15.00 6.72
C SER A 274 -12.84 14.54 7.78
N ASN A 275 -12.02 13.55 7.48
CA ASN A 275 -11.06 12.92 8.40
C ASN A 275 -9.59 13.15 7.96
N PHE A 276 -9.40 13.97 6.92
CA PHE A 276 -8.11 14.29 6.33
C PHE A 276 -7.39 15.34 7.21
N GLY A 277 -6.12 15.09 7.58
CA GLY A 277 -5.31 16.04 8.34
C GLY A 277 -4.61 15.45 9.55
#